data_509a09fe47d7058ed017fcda4fcb1256
#
_entry.id   509a09fe47d7058ed017fcda4fcb1256
#
_cell.length_a   1.000
_cell.length_b   1.000
_cell.length_c   1.000
_cell.angle_alpha   90.00
_cell.angle_beta   90.00
_cell.angle_gamma   90.00
#
_symmetry.space_group_name_H-M   'P 1'
#
loop_
_entity.id
_entity.type
_entity.pdbx_description
1 polymer ?
#
loop_
_entity_poly.entity_id
_entity_poly.type
_entity_poly.pdbx_seq_one_letter_code
_entity_poly.pdbx_strand_id
1 'polypeptide(L)'
;MKWSMDTHKYISEVTRKALKVLFEKNITSESSAEEIDAAEHILADENVYKDYKGAKGRIRRALFTYFKAYGCMDETEHPTEMGRLFADGKISVTEFSFWYIVNYKYENEDEDISYYPTKLILKVLRMLNATDMKQAYITPYDFSAIVDCNSEDEIDDMFIHRLLEVRETEIPEVNERAIGYDVWSKMLLQAGILEKNESKYLVERNEQLIDWILDTYDKDIEINGKVNSGILRYIPLIPIHSIEGYAEDY
;
A
#
# COMPACT_ATOMS: atom_id res chain seq x y z
N MET A 1 -2.00 -8.01 13.85
CA MET A 1 -2.80 -7.23 12.86
C MET A 1 -2.75 -7.99 11.56
N LYS A 2 -3.90 -8.35 11.00
CA LYS A 2 -4.00 -9.25 9.83
C LYS A 2 -3.37 -8.66 8.56
N TRP A 3 -3.57 -7.37 8.31
CA TRP A 3 -2.97 -6.67 7.18
C TRP A 3 -1.88 -5.70 7.66
N SER A 4 -0.78 -6.24 8.23
CA SER A 4 0.26 -5.36 8.76
C SER A 4 1.08 -4.74 7.63
N MET A 5 0.97 -3.44 7.48
CA MET A 5 1.98 -2.62 6.83
C MET A 5 2.85 -1.96 7.89
N ASP A 6 4.10 -1.66 7.58
CA ASP A 6 4.92 -0.85 8.50
C ASP A 6 4.26 0.51 8.71
N THR A 7 3.66 0.68 9.89
CA THR A 7 2.85 1.85 10.26
C THR A 7 3.67 3.13 10.40
N HIS A 8 4.99 3.04 10.36
CA HIS A 8 5.84 4.17 10.74
C HIS A 8 6.35 4.99 9.56
N LYS A 9 6.16 4.52 8.32
CA LYS A 9 6.72 5.23 7.17
C LYS A 9 5.83 5.08 5.94
N TYR A 10 5.39 6.21 5.44
CA TYR A 10 4.69 6.28 4.18
C TYR A 10 5.69 6.35 3.04
N ILE A 11 5.34 5.78 1.91
CA ILE A 11 5.99 6.04 0.64
C ILE A 11 5.89 7.56 0.38
N SER A 12 7.02 8.21 0.16
CA SER A 12 7.10 9.68 0.03
C SER A 12 8.36 10.09 -0.70
N GLU A 13 8.44 11.36 -1.09
CA GLU A 13 9.66 11.92 -1.66
C GLU A 13 10.87 11.81 -0.71
N VAL A 14 10.62 11.86 0.60
CA VAL A 14 11.67 11.68 1.61
C VAL A 14 12.21 10.24 1.55
N THR A 15 11.32 9.25 1.49
CA THR A 15 11.74 7.84 1.37
C THR A 15 12.39 7.55 0.04
N ARG A 16 11.92 8.15 -1.06
CA ARG A 16 12.56 8.05 -2.38
C ARG A 16 14.01 8.56 -2.36
N LYS A 17 14.25 9.74 -1.77
CA LYS A 17 15.60 10.30 -1.62
C LYS A 17 16.48 9.40 -0.75
N ALA A 18 15.96 8.88 0.36
CA ALA A 18 16.69 7.95 1.21
C ALA A 18 17.11 6.69 0.44
N LEU A 19 16.19 6.10 -0.32
CA LEU A 19 16.48 4.93 -1.16
C LEU A 19 17.57 5.22 -2.19
N LYS A 20 17.49 6.39 -2.86
CA LYS A 20 18.49 6.83 -3.82
C LYS A 20 19.88 6.90 -3.19
N VAL A 21 20.03 7.51 -2.02
CA VAL A 21 21.33 7.58 -1.31
C VAL A 21 21.88 6.18 -1.03
N LEU A 22 21.04 5.26 -0.55
CA LEU A 22 21.48 3.88 -0.27
C LEU A 22 21.97 3.18 -1.55
N PHE A 23 21.30 3.34 -2.66
CA PHE A 23 21.68 2.73 -3.94
C PHE A 23 22.95 3.33 -4.52
N GLU A 24 23.07 4.65 -4.54
CA GLU A 24 24.26 5.35 -5.06
C GLU A 24 25.52 5.05 -4.25
N LYS A 25 25.37 4.79 -2.96
CA LYS A 25 26.49 4.47 -2.06
C LYS A 25 26.69 2.97 -1.86
N ASN A 26 25.88 2.13 -2.49
CA ASN A 26 25.86 0.67 -2.31
C ASN A 26 25.82 0.25 -0.83
N ILE A 27 24.99 0.92 -0.02
CA ILE A 27 24.87 0.66 1.40
C ILE A 27 24.00 -0.57 1.63
N THR A 28 24.54 -1.54 2.36
CA THR A 28 23.87 -2.76 2.81
C THR A 28 24.03 -2.95 4.32
N SER A 29 23.39 -3.95 4.90
CA SER A 29 23.56 -4.30 6.32
C SER A 29 24.99 -4.74 6.65
N GLU A 30 25.76 -5.18 5.64
CA GLU A 30 27.16 -5.59 5.75
C GLU A 30 28.14 -4.42 5.64
N SER A 31 27.66 -3.23 5.25
CA SER A 31 28.50 -2.02 5.16
C SER A 31 29.12 -1.68 6.49
N SER A 32 30.35 -1.16 6.45
CA SER A 32 31.08 -0.72 7.65
C SER A 32 30.35 0.39 8.40
N ALA A 33 30.72 0.59 9.66
CA ALA A 33 30.11 1.65 10.46
C ALA A 33 30.41 3.05 9.87
N GLU A 34 31.61 3.23 9.28
CA GLU A 34 32.03 4.47 8.64
C GLU A 34 31.21 4.75 7.35
N GLU A 35 30.95 3.75 6.54
CA GLU A 35 30.13 3.89 5.31
C GLU A 35 28.70 4.25 5.66
N ILE A 36 28.11 3.58 6.65
CA ILE A 36 26.76 3.88 7.12
C ILE A 36 26.67 5.27 7.72
N ASP A 37 27.64 5.67 8.55
CA ASP A 37 27.69 7.00 9.13
C ASP A 37 27.80 8.09 8.05
N ALA A 38 28.65 7.87 7.04
CA ALA A 38 28.76 8.77 5.89
C ALA A 38 27.42 8.90 5.12
N ALA A 39 26.70 7.80 4.90
CA ALA A 39 25.40 7.82 4.27
C ALA A 39 24.35 8.56 5.13
N GLU A 40 24.38 8.39 6.45
CA GLU A 40 23.50 9.10 7.38
C GLU A 40 23.76 10.61 7.39
N HIS A 41 25.02 11.04 7.23
CA HIS A 41 25.35 12.45 7.02
C HIS A 41 24.75 12.99 5.71
N ILE A 42 24.88 12.26 4.60
CA ILE A 42 24.26 12.65 3.32
C ILE A 42 22.73 12.77 3.45
N LEU A 43 22.08 11.83 4.16
CA LEU A 43 20.64 11.90 4.41
C LEU A 43 20.23 13.18 5.18
N ALA A 44 21.08 13.68 6.06
CA ALA A 44 20.86 14.93 6.74
C ALA A 44 21.12 16.14 5.84
N ASP A 45 22.22 16.14 5.09
CA ASP A 45 22.62 17.23 4.20
C ASP A 45 21.63 17.44 3.05
N GLU A 46 21.04 16.36 2.54
CA GLU A 46 19.97 16.40 1.52
C GLU A 46 18.56 16.69 2.11
N ASN A 47 18.48 17.03 3.39
CA ASN A 47 17.23 17.28 4.10
C ASN A 47 16.22 16.12 4.07
N VAL A 48 16.70 14.88 3.97
CA VAL A 48 15.87 13.68 4.15
C VAL A 48 15.45 13.56 5.61
N TYR A 49 16.35 13.90 6.50
CA TYR A 49 16.08 14.13 7.92
C TYR A 49 16.48 15.56 8.29
N LYS A 50 15.84 16.09 9.34
CA LYS A 50 16.04 17.46 9.78
C LYS A 50 17.51 17.80 10.09
N ASP A 51 18.24 16.83 10.63
CA ASP A 51 19.64 16.94 11.00
C ASP A 51 20.27 15.54 11.12
N TYR A 52 21.58 15.48 11.31
CA TYR A 52 22.30 14.22 11.51
C TYR A 52 21.80 13.44 12.74
N LYS A 53 21.39 14.11 13.82
CA LYS A 53 20.84 13.43 15.01
C LYS A 53 19.56 12.68 14.66
N GLY A 54 18.74 13.22 13.77
CA GLY A 54 17.55 12.55 13.24
C GLY A 54 17.87 11.40 12.28
N ALA A 55 18.95 11.52 11.50
CA ALA A 55 19.40 10.50 10.55
C ALA A 55 20.09 9.32 11.24
N LYS A 56 20.86 9.59 12.29
CA LYS A 56 21.73 8.62 12.96
C LYS A 56 21.03 7.32 13.38
N GLY A 57 21.56 6.21 12.91
CA GLY A 57 21.05 4.86 13.17
C GLY A 57 19.75 4.52 12.43
N ARG A 58 19.25 5.38 11.53
CA ARG A 58 18.02 5.13 10.77
C ARG A 58 18.20 4.05 9.72
N ILE A 59 19.35 4.00 9.07
CA ILE A 59 19.64 3.00 8.04
C ILE A 59 19.47 1.60 8.63
N ARG A 60 20.22 1.27 9.69
CA ARG A 60 20.19 -0.07 10.30
C ARG A 60 18.87 -0.43 10.97
N ARG A 61 18.22 0.55 11.62
CA ARG A 61 17.02 0.27 12.43
C ARG A 61 15.75 0.12 11.62
N ALA A 62 15.70 0.74 10.46
CA ALA A 62 14.41 0.88 9.82
C ALA A 62 14.43 0.85 8.28
N LEU A 63 15.44 1.48 7.63
CA LEU A 63 15.34 1.69 6.19
C LEU A 63 15.43 0.38 5.40
N PHE A 64 16.31 -0.55 5.76
CA PHE A 64 16.43 -1.83 5.07
C PHE A 64 15.13 -2.66 5.18
N THR A 65 14.63 -2.84 6.41
CA THR A 65 13.36 -3.56 6.64
C THR A 65 12.23 -2.92 5.85
N TYR A 66 12.15 -1.59 5.89
CA TYR A 66 11.16 -0.82 5.19
C TYR A 66 11.25 -1.00 3.67
N PHE A 67 12.43 -0.83 3.06
CA PHE A 67 12.58 -0.95 1.61
C PHE A 67 12.45 -2.37 1.09
N LYS A 68 12.80 -3.38 1.89
CA LYS A 68 12.48 -4.79 1.58
C LYS A 68 10.97 -5.02 1.61
N ALA A 69 10.29 -4.56 2.65
CA ALA A 69 8.84 -4.71 2.78
C ALA A 69 8.05 -4.05 1.63
N TYR A 70 8.57 -2.93 1.08
CA TYR A 70 7.99 -2.27 -0.08
C TYR A 70 8.51 -2.81 -1.43
N GLY A 71 9.32 -3.86 -1.43
CA GLY A 71 9.85 -4.45 -2.65
C GLY A 71 10.83 -3.55 -3.43
N CYS A 72 11.38 -2.52 -2.77
CA CYS A 72 12.42 -1.69 -3.36
C CYS A 72 13.78 -2.37 -3.36
N MET A 73 13.99 -3.28 -2.42
CA MET A 73 15.17 -4.13 -2.28
C MET A 73 14.72 -5.59 -2.20
N ASP A 74 15.55 -6.50 -2.69
CA ASP A 74 15.40 -7.93 -2.47
C ASP A 74 15.88 -8.34 -1.06
N GLU A 75 15.78 -9.62 -0.73
CA GLU A 75 16.19 -10.16 0.56
C GLU A 75 17.70 -9.98 0.83
N THR A 76 18.50 -9.85 -0.23
CA THR A 76 19.94 -9.61 -0.16
C THR A 76 20.29 -8.11 -0.19
N GLU A 77 19.28 -7.24 -0.05
CA GLU A 77 19.39 -5.79 -0.03
C GLU A 77 19.90 -5.15 -1.34
N HIS A 78 19.79 -5.90 -2.45
CA HIS A 78 20.08 -5.36 -3.77
C HIS A 78 18.82 -4.64 -4.32
N PRO A 79 19.05 -3.57 -5.09
CA PRO A 79 17.94 -2.84 -5.71
C PRO A 79 17.12 -3.71 -6.66
N THR A 80 15.80 -3.79 -6.44
CA THR A 80 14.88 -4.33 -7.44
C THR A 80 14.72 -3.34 -8.62
N GLU A 81 14.14 -3.79 -9.72
CA GLU A 81 13.82 -2.91 -10.84
C GLU A 81 12.88 -1.78 -10.40
N MET A 82 11.81 -2.11 -9.66
CA MET A 82 10.88 -1.14 -9.12
C MET A 82 11.57 -0.14 -8.18
N GLY A 83 12.43 -0.64 -7.30
CA GLY A 83 13.23 0.22 -6.41
C GLY A 83 14.13 1.20 -7.17
N ARG A 84 14.75 0.76 -8.28
CA ARG A 84 15.56 1.64 -9.13
C ARG A 84 14.71 2.70 -9.84
N LEU A 85 13.59 2.31 -10.46
CA LEU A 85 12.69 3.24 -11.11
C LEU A 85 12.20 4.32 -10.15
N PHE A 86 11.85 3.92 -8.91
CA PHE A 86 11.41 4.83 -7.88
C PHE A 86 12.53 5.75 -7.39
N ALA A 87 13.70 5.20 -7.05
CA ALA A 87 14.85 5.98 -6.59
C ALA A 87 15.32 7.02 -7.62
N ASP A 88 15.29 6.64 -8.91
CA ASP A 88 15.67 7.50 -10.03
C ASP A 88 14.59 8.57 -10.37
N GLY A 89 13.41 8.50 -9.73
CA GLY A 89 12.29 9.39 -10.01
C GLY A 89 11.64 9.16 -11.38
N LYS A 90 11.81 7.97 -11.96
CA LYS A 90 11.15 7.57 -13.22
C LYS A 90 9.68 7.20 -13.00
N ILE A 91 9.32 6.89 -11.78
CA ILE A 91 7.94 6.73 -11.31
C ILE A 91 7.73 7.65 -10.11
N SER A 92 6.55 8.23 -10.02
CA SER A 92 6.14 9.13 -8.94
C SER A 92 5.82 8.36 -7.66
N VAL A 93 5.68 9.10 -6.56
CA VAL A 93 5.19 8.53 -5.28
C VAL A 93 3.80 7.94 -5.44
N THR A 94 2.93 8.57 -6.21
CA THR A 94 1.56 8.09 -6.48
C THR A 94 1.58 6.78 -7.25
N GLU A 95 2.33 6.71 -8.34
CA GLU A 95 2.48 5.49 -9.15
C GLU A 95 3.06 4.36 -8.33
N PHE A 96 4.12 4.61 -7.55
CA PHE A 96 4.69 3.58 -6.69
C PHE A 96 3.69 3.12 -5.61
N SER A 97 2.94 4.04 -5.00
CA SER A 97 1.91 3.71 -4.02
C SER A 97 0.79 2.88 -4.62
N PHE A 98 0.37 3.22 -5.85
CA PHE A 98 -0.62 2.46 -6.61
C PHE A 98 -0.13 1.02 -6.85
N TRP A 99 1.07 0.86 -7.39
CA TRP A 99 1.67 -0.43 -7.65
C TRP A 99 1.77 -1.28 -6.39
N TYR A 100 2.23 -0.67 -5.31
CA TYR A 100 2.37 -1.37 -4.04
C TYR A 100 1.03 -1.87 -3.52
N ILE A 101 0.03 -0.98 -3.42
CA ILE A 101 -1.24 -1.30 -2.76
C ILE A 101 -2.09 -2.29 -3.58
N VAL A 102 -2.06 -2.19 -4.92
CA VAL A 102 -2.78 -3.11 -5.80
C VAL A 102 -2.14 -4.50 -5.78
N ASN A 103 -0.82 -4.56 -5.65
CA ASN A 103 -0.08 -5.82 -5.67
C ASN A 103 0.16 -6.41 -4.27
N TYR A 104 -0.21 -5.69 -3.22
CA TYR A 104 -0.09 -6.21 -1.87
C TYR A 104 -1.00 -7.42 -1.70
N LYS A 105 -0.40 -8.57 -1.37
CA LYS A 105 -1.08 -9.82 -1.11
C LYS A 105 -0.93 -10.20 0.35
N TYR A 106 -2.03 -10.49 1.02
CA TYR A 106 -2.02 -11.10 2.32
C TYR A 106 -1.93 -12.62 2.16
N GLU A 107 -1.00 -13.24 2.86
CA GLU A 107 -0.81 -14.70 2.89
C GLU A 107 -0.61 -15.15 4.33
N ASN A 108 -1.29 -16.23 4.68
CA ASN A 108 -1.11 -16.94 5.94
C ASN A 108 -1.03 -18.44 5.61
N GLU A 109 0.18 -18.96 5.57
CA GLU A 109 0.44 -20.37 5.20
C GLU A 109 -0.15 -21.36 6.21
N ASP A 110 -0.21 -20.99 7.49
CA ASP A 110 -0.76 -21.84 8.55
C ASP A 110 -2.27 -22.08 8.40
N GLU A 111 -2.98 -21.13 7.79
CA GLU A 111 -4.44 -21.18 7.60
C GLU A 111 -4.85 -21.37 6.13
N ASP A 112 -3.88 -21.55 5.23
CA ASP A 112 -4.09 -21.64 3.77
C ASP A 112 -4.89 -20.44 3.20
N ILE A 113 -4.59 -19.24 3.73
CA ILE A 113 -5.27 -17.99 3.35
C ILE A 113 -4.38 -17.21 2.40
N SER A 114 -4.96 -16.75 1.29
CA SER A 114 -4.25 -15.95 0.31
C SER A 114 -5.22 -15.09 -0.50
N TYR A 115 -5.12 -13.75 -0.37
CA TYR A 115 -5.96 -12.81 -1.13
C TYR A 115 -5.33 -11.41 -1.23
N TYR A 116 -5.94 -10.57 -2.06
CA TYR A 116 -5.55 -9.16 -2.22
C TYR A 116 -6.48 -8.26 -1.39
N PRO A 117 -6.02 -7.65 -0.29
CA PRO A 117 -6.84 -6.76 0.52
C PRO A 117 -7.49 -5.61 -0.24
N THR A 118 -6.78 -5.01 -1.20
CA THR A 118 -7.33 -3.96 -2.05
C THR A 118 -8.54 -4.45 -2.84
N LYS A 119 -8.50 -5.68 -3.39
CA LYS A 119 -9.64 -6.29 -4.08
C LYS A 119 -10.87 -6.38 -3.17
N LEU A 120 -10.68 -6.84 -1.92
CA LEU A 120 -11.78 -6.97 -0.97
C LEU A 120 -12.43 -5.61 -0.67
N ILE A 121 -11.61 -4.58 -0.40
CA ILE A 121 -12.10 -3.23 -0.14
C ILE A 121 -12.91 -2.68 -1.32
N LEU A 122 -12.39 -2.81 -2.53
CA LEU A 122 -13.05 -2.32 -3.73
C LEU A 122 -14.31 -3.11 -4.07
N LYS A 123 -14.32 -4.42 -3.86
CA LYS A 123 -15.51 -5.27 -4.03
C LYS A 123 -16.64 -4.82 -3.10
N VAL A 124 -16.35 -4.63 -1.80
CA VAL A 124 -17.35 -4.12 -0.84
C VAL A 124 -17.88 -2.77 -1.29
N LEU A 125 -17.02 -1.85 -1.69
CA LEU A 125 -17.44 -0.53 -2.15
C LEU A 125 -18.38 -0.63 -3.36
N ARG A 126 -18.07 -1.50 -4.33
CA ARG A 126 -18.94 -1.75 -5.49
C ARG A 126 -20.28 -2.37 -5.14
N MET A 127 -20.28 -3.33 -4.23
CA MET A 127 -21.54 -3.96 -3.77
C MET A 127 -22.41 -2.96 -3.00
N LEU A 128 -21.81 -2.12 -2.16
CA LEU A 128 -22.52 -1.01 -1.50
C LEU A 128 -23.12 -0.04 -2.52
N ASN A 129 -22.34 0.38 -3.52
CA ASN A 129 -22.82 1.26 -4.59
C ASN A 129 -23.99 0.66 -5.37
N ALA A 130 -23.93 -0.62 -5.67
CA ALA A 130 -25.00 -1.34 -6.36
C ALA A 130 -26.27 -1.48 -5.52
N THR A 131 -26.16 -1.55 -4.19
CA THR A 131 -27.28 -1.69 -3.26
C THR A 131 -27.91 -0.33 -2.94
N ASP A 132 -27.12 0.65 -2.55
CA ASP A 132 -27.52 2.04 -2.30
C ASP A 132 -26.32 2.98 -2.53
N MET A 133 -26.36 3.72 -3.63
CA MET A 133 -25.29 4.66 -4.00
C MET A 133 -24.97 5.69 -2.89
N LYS A 134 -25.97 6.05 -2.04
CA LYS A 134 -25.72 6.96 -0.90
C LYS A 134 -24.89 6.31 0.21
N GLN A 135 -24.81 5.00 0.23
CA GLN A 135 -24.05 4.19 1.18
C GLN A 135 -22.72 3.70 0.59
N ALA A 136 -22.33 4.15 -0.61
CA ALA A 136 -21.09 3.77 -1.28
C ALA A 136 -19.86 4.43 -0.64
N TYR A 137 -19.59 4.08 0.61
CA TYR A 137 -18.41 4.53 1.37
C TYR A 137 -17.93 3.45 2.34
N ILE A 138 -16.69 3.53 2.78
CA ILE A 138 -16.07 2.63 3.77
C ILE A 138 -15.76 3.41 5.04
N THR A 139 -16.38 3.03 6.14
CA THR A 139 -16.10 3.54 7.49
C THR A 139 -14.94 2.73 8.13
N PRO A 140 -14.36 3.20 9.24
CA PRO A 140 -13.43 2.38 10.02
C PRO A 140 -14.04 1.05 10.50
N TYR A 141 -15.34 1.03 10.80
CA TYR A 141 -16.05 -0.20 11.18
C TYR A 141 -16.14 -1.19 10.00
N ASP A 142 -16.57 -0.72 8.82
CA ASP A 142 -16.62 -1.57 7.62
C ASP A 142 -15.24 -2.14 7.29
N PHE A 143 -14.21 -1.30 7.39
CA PHE A 143 -12.83 -1.74 7.18
C PHE A 143 -12.43 -2.85 8.17
N SER A 144 -12.81 -2.73 9.45
CA SER A 144 -12.58 -3.79 10.44
C SER A 144 -13.26 -5.09 10.03
N ALA A 145 -14.53 -5.02 9.62
CA ALA A 145 -15.28 -6.19 9.17
C ALA A 145 -14.64 -6.85 7.92
N ILE A 146 -14.13 -6.04 6.97
CA ILE A 146 -13.42 -6.55 5.79
C ILE A 146 -12.10 -7.23 6.19
N VAL A 147 -11.35 -6.66 7.12
CA VAL A 147 -10.09 -7.25 7.64
C VAL A 147 -10.33 -8.61 8.28
N ASP A 148 -11.48 -8.82 8.90
CA ASP A 148 -11.82 -10.09 9.54
C ASP A 148 -12.13 -11.22 8.53
N CYS A 149 -12.46 -10.90 7.27
CA CYS A 149 -12.67 -11.91 6.22
C CYS A 149 -11.38 -12.69 5.92
N ASN A 150 -11.54 -13.99 5.63
CA ASN A 150 -10.46 -14.90 5.26
C ASN A 150 -10.39 -15.16 3.76
N SER A 151 -11.47 -14.86 3.05
CA SER A 151 -11.55 -15.03 1.60
C SER A 151 -12.46 -13.98 0.96
N GLU A 152 -12.39 -13.88 -0.34
CA GLU A 152 -13.30 -13.05 -1.14
C GLU A 152 -14.74 -13.55 -1.10
N ASP A 153 -14.95 -14.85 -0.92
CA ASP A 153 -16.28 -15.49 -0.90
C ASP A 153 -17.11 -15.09 0.33
N GLU A 154 -16.43 -14.64 1.41
CA GLU A 154 -17.13 -14.12 2.59
C GLU A 154 -17.77 -12.75 2.37
N ILE A 155 -17.38 -12.06 1.28
CA ILE A 155 -17.98 -10.78 0.87
C ILE A 155 -19.10 -11.07 -0.12
N ASP A 156 -20.27 -11.30 0.41
CA ASP A 156 -21.52 -11.60 -0.28
C ASP A 156 -22.62 -10.57 0.07
N ASP A 157 -23.81 -10.78 -0.45
CA ASP A 157 -24.97 -9.91 -0.18
C ASP A 157 -25.33 -9.87 1.31
N MET A 158 -25.15 -10.98 2.04
CA MET A 158 -25.41 -11.02 3.48
C MET A 158 -24.37 -10.19 4.27
N PHE A 159 -23.12 -10.18 3.83
CA PHE A 159 -22.10 -9.32 4.39
C PHE A 159 -22.48 -7.84 4.23
N ILE A 160 -22.89 -7.45 3.04
CA ILE A 160 -23.33 -6.07 2.74
C ILE A 160 -24.56 -5.68 3.57
N HIS A 161 -25.56 -6.57 3.66
CA HIS A 161 -26.74 -6.31 4.48
C HIS A 161 -26.38 -6.05 5.94
N ARG A 162 -25.48 -6.84 6.53
CA ARG A 162 -25.01 -6.64 7.90
C ARG A 162 -24.32 -5.28 8.10
N LEU A 163 -23.52 -4.84 7.14
CA LEU A 163 -22.89 -3.51 7.21
C LEU A 163 -23.97 -2.40 7.19
N LEU A 164 -24.96 -2.52 6.32
CA LEU A 164 -26.04 -1.54 6.21
C LEU A 164 -26.94 -1.50 7.46
N GLU A 165 -27.28 -2.64 8.04
CA GLU A 165 -28.03 -2.72 9.30
C GLU A 165 -27.32 -2.01 10.47
N VAL A 166 -26.01 -2.18 10.57
CA VAL A 166 -25.19 -1.46 11.57
C VAL A 166 -25.27 0.05 11.36
N ARG A 167 -25.21 0.51 10.12
CA ARG A 167 -25.27 1.94 9.79
C ARG A 167 -26.62 2.59 10.07
N GLU A 168 -27.72 1.80 10.01
CA GLU A 168 -29.08 2.28 10.37
C GLU A 168 -29.23 2.54 11.87
N THR A 169 -28.42 1.90 12.69
CA THR A 169 -28.44 2.10 14.14
C THR A 169 -27.42 3.16 14.55
N GLU A 170 -26.21 2.79 14.78
CA GLU A 170 -25.09 3.67 15.11
C GLU A 170 -23.80 2.96 14.70
N ILE A 171 -22.96 3.64 13.90
CA ILE A 171 -21.67 3.06 13.51
C ILE A 171 -20.78 2.95 14.75
N PRO A 172 -20.37 1.73 15.14
CA PRO A 172 -19.54 1.56 16.31
C PRO A 172 -18.18 2.25 16.19
N GLU A 173 -17.70 2.81 17.28
CA GLU A 173 -16.32 3.29 17.34
C GLU A 173 -15.34 2.10 17.29
N VAL A 174 -14.34 2.23 16.46
CA VAL A 174 -13.23 1.26 16.35
C VAL A 174 -11.89 1.96 16.53
N ASN A 175 -10.93 1.24 17.07
CA ASN A 175 -9.57 1.74 17.16
C ASN A 175 -8.89 1.65 15.78
N GLU A 176 -8.90 2.74 15.02
CA GLU A 176 -8.35 2.83 13.65
C GLU A 176 -6.91 2.33 13.56
N ARG A 177 -6.10 2.58 14.58
CA ARG A 177 -4.70 2.10 14.60
C ARG A 177 -4.61 0.60 14.80
N ALA A 178 -5.48 0.03 15.65
CA ALA A 178 -5.46 -1.40 15.92
C ALA A 178 -5.82 -2.23 14.68
N ILE A 179 -6.70 -1.71 13.83
CA ILE A 179 -7.11 -2.36 12.57
C ILE A 179 -6.28 -1.92 11.36
N GLY A 180 -5.45 -0.89 11.50
CA GLY A 180 -4.62 -0.37 10.40
C GLY A 180 -5.33 0.56 9.42
N TYR A 181 -6.55 1.00 9.71
CA TYR A 181 -7.36 1.85 8.83
C TYR A 181 -6.65 3.14 8.42
N ASP A 182 -5.95 3.79 9.34
CA ASP A 182 -5.22 5.03 9.09
C ASP A 182 -4.07 4.86 8.10
N VAL A 183 -3.40 3.72 8.10
CA VAL A 183 -2.32 3.41 7.16
C VAL A 183 -2.89 3.06 5.79
N TRP A 184 -3.85 2.13 5.75
CA TRP A 184 -4.49 1.68 4.52
C TRP A 184 -5.20 2.83 3.80
N SER A 185 -5.98 3.64 4.53
CA SER A 185 -6.64 4.80 3.94
C SER A 185 -5.66 5.77 3.30
N LYS A 186 -4.53 6.08 3.97
CA LYS A 186 -3.51 6.95 3.41
C LYS A 186 -2.88 6.38 2.15
N MET A 187 -2.58 5.08 2.12
CA MET A 187 -2.02 4.42 0.94
C MET A 187 -3.00 4.44 -0.24
N LEU A 188 -4.27 4.13 -0.01
CA LEU A 188 -5.31 4.17 -1.05
C LEU A 188 -5.56 5.58 -1.59
N LEU A 189 -5.53 6.59 -0.71
CA LEU A 189 -5.62 8.00 -1.09
C LEU A 189 -4.39 8.46 -1.89
N GLN A 190 -3.20 8.10 -1.43
CA GLN A 190 -1.94 8.43 -2.10
C GLN A 190 -1.81 7.76 -3.47
N ALA A 191 -2.32 6.54 -3.58
CA ALA A 191 -2.41 5.79 -4.84
C ALA A 191 -3.46 6.37 -5.81
N GLY A 192 -4.27 7.32 -5.37
CA GLY A 192 -5.33 7.93 -6.19
C GLY A 192 -6.52 7.01 -6.48
N ILE A 193 -6.64 5.88 -5.77
CA ILE A 193 -7.72 4.90 -5.97
C ILE A 193 -9.00 5.39 -5.30
N LEU A 194 -8.88 5.88 -4.07
CA LEU A 194 -9.99 6.37 -3.27
C LEU A 194 -9.78 7.84 -2.88
N GLU A 195 -10.86 8.47 -2.43
CA GLU A 195 -10.83 9.80 -1.80
C GLU A 195 -11.65 9.79 -0.51
N LYS A 196 -11.67 10.92 0.22
CA LYS A 196 -12.51 11.09 1.40
C LYS A 196 -13.69 11.98 1.11
N ASN A 197 -14.89 11.54 1.50
CA ASN A 197 -16.09 12.38 1.50
C ASN A 197 -16.06 13.39 2.66
N GLU A 198 -17.12 14.20 2.78
CA GLU A 198 -17.27 15.22 3.84
C GLU A 198 -17.20 14.61 5.24
N SER A 199 -17.68 13.39 5.44
CA SER A 199 -17.60 12.65 6.71
C SER A 199 -16.24 11.97 6.94
N LYS A 200 -15.28 12.19 6.05
CA LYS A 200 -13.93 11.58 6.06
C LYS A 200 -13.90 10.07 5.85
N TYR A 201 -14.98 9.47 5.37
CA TYR A 201 -15.03 8.07 4.96
C TYR A 201 -14.45 7.89 3.54
N LEU A 202 -13.94 6.69 3.26
CA LEU A 202 -13.36 6.37 1.95
C LEU A 202 -14.47 6.15 0.93
N VAL A 203 -14.38 6.84 -0.19
CA VAL A 203 -15.26 6.70 -1.35
C VAL A 203 -14.41 6.47 -2.61
N GLU A 204 -15.02 5.91 -3.64
CA GLU A 204 -14.35 5.81 -4.94
C GLU A 204 -14.09 7.20 -5.51
N ARG A 205 -12.90 7.36 -6.07
CA ARG A 205 -12.52 8.57 -6.78
C ARG A 205 -12.94 8.51 -8.24
N ASN A 206 -12.78 7.33 -8.85
CA ASN A 206 -13.10 7.09 -10.25
C ASN A 206 -13.61 5.68 -10.44
N GLU A 207 -14.86 5.58 -10.89
CA GLU A 207 -15.55 4.31 -11.11
C GLU A 207 -14.83 3.43 -12.14
N GLN A 208 -14.40 4.01 -13.25
CA GLN A 208 -13.75 3.27 -14.32
C GLN A 208 -12.39 2.68 -13.87
N LEU A 209 -11.65 3.43 -13.03
CA LEU A 209 -10.40 2.93 -12.46
C LEU A 209 -10.63 1.73 -11.55
N ILE A 210 -11.66 1.79 -10.71
CA ILE A 210 -12.01 0.68 -9.80
C ILE A 210 -12.44 -0.54 -10.60
N ASP A 211 -13.28 -0.37 -11.60
CA ASP A 211 -13.71 -1.47 -12.48
C ASP A 211 -12.52 -2.12 -13.18
N TRP A 212 -11.61 -1.30 -13.68
CA TRP A 212 -10.41 -1.80 -14.33
C TRP A 212 -9.47 -2.55 -13.37
N ILE A 213 -9.31 -2.08 -12.12
CA ILE A 213 -8.53 -2.79 -11.10
C ILE A 213 -9.18 -4.14 -10.79
N LEU A 214 -10.50 -4.18 -10.55
CA LEU A 214 -11.23 -5.40 -10.26
C LEU A 214 -11.18 -6.39 -11.43
N ASP A 215 -11.41 -5.92 -12.65
CA ASP A 215 -11.31 -6.73 -13.87
C ASP A 215 -9.89 -7.32 -14.06
N THR A 216 -8.86 -6.59 -13.65
CA THR A 216 -7.47 -7.07 -13.68
C THR A 216 -7.24 -8.22 -12.71
N TYR A 217 -7.80 -8.15 -11.50
CA TYR A 217 -7.74 -9.27 -10.55
C TYR A 217 -8.52 -10.49 -11.04
N ASP A 218 -9.69 -10.28 -11.64
CA ASP A 218 -10.60 -11.36 -12.06
C ASP A 218 -10.08 -12.11 -13.31
N LYS A 219 -9.24 -11.50 -14.12
CA LYS A 219 -8.63 -12.14 -15.28
C LYS A 219 -7.51 -13.10 -14.97
N ASP A 220 -7.18 -13.30 -13.69
CA ASP A 220 -6.10 -14.21 -13.26
C ASP A 220 -4.84 -14.03 -14.14
N ILE A 221 -4.50 -12.77 -14.42
CA ILE A 221 -3.34 -12.49 -15.25
C ILE A 221 -2.15 -13.03 -14.48
N GLU A 222 -1.59 -14.13 -14.99
CA GLU A 222 -0.39 -14.77 -14.43
C GLU A 222 0.69 -13.73 -14.27
N ILE A 223 0.93 -13.41 -13.03
CA ILE A 223 1.86 -12.41 -12.64
C ILE A 223 3.23 -13.06 -12.71
N ASN A 224 3.93 -12.85 -13.81
CA ASN A 224 5.31 -13.27 -14.01
C ASN A 224 6.26 -12.49 -13.08
N GLY A 225 6.04 -12.60 -11.79
CA GLY A 225 6.88 -11.96 -10.79
C GLY A 225 7.10 -12.90 -9.61
N LYS A 226 8.30 -12.94 -9.08
CA LYS A 226 8.57 -13.65 -7.84
C LYS A 226 7.70 -13.06 -6.74
N VAL A 227 6.92 -13.93 -6.08
CA VAL A 227 6.30 -13.60 -4.80
C VAL A 227 7.43 -13.33 -3.83
N ASN A 228 7.59 -12.10 -3.41
CA ASN A 228 8.47 -11.78 -2.29
C ASN A 228 7.66 -12.03 -1.02
N SER A 229 7.91 -13.14 -0.35
CA SER A 229 7.51 -13.46 1.02
C SER A 229 6.16 -12.85 1.46
N GLY A 230 5.11 -13.01 0.67
CA GLY A 230 3.76 -12.60 1.03
C GLY A 230 3.47 -11.10 1.12
N ILE A 231 4.45 -10.24 0.98
CA ILE A 231 4.29 -8.81 1.23
C ILE A 231 4.04 -8.02 -0.06
N LEU A 232 4.79 -8.31 -1.13
CA LEU A 232 4.68 -7.59 -2.39
C LEU A 232 4.81 -8.57 -3.56
N ARG A 233 3.79 -8.64 -4.40
CA ARG A 233 3.96 -9.21 -5.73
C ARG A 233 4.43 -8.11 -6.65
N TYR A 234 5.66 -8.22 -7.13
CA TYR A 234 6.10 -7.45 -8.26
C TYR A 234 5.33 -7.88 -9.50
N ILE A 235 4.51 -6.98 -10.02
CA ILE A 235 3.76 -7.24 -11.23
C ILE A 235 3.80 -6.02 -12.12
N PRO A 236 4.33 -6.14 -13.30
CA PRO A 236 3.99 -5.23 -14.38
C PRO A 236 2.63 -5.61 -14.98
N LEU A 237 1.58 -5.78 -14.15
CA LEU A 237 0.25 -6.06 -14.65
C LEU A 237 -0.37 -4.85 -15.30
N ILE A 238 0.07 -3.69 -14.85
CA ILE A 238 -0.39 -2.42 -15.34
C ILE A 238 0.83 -1.75 -15.95
N PRO A 239 0.98 -1.74 -17.27
CA PRO A 239 2.02 -0.93 -17.87
C PRO A 239 1.88 0.51 -17.35
N ILE A 240 2.99 1.15 -17.00
CA ILE A 240 3.03 2.54 -16.51
C ILE A 240 2.20 3.46 -17.41
N HIS A 241 2.22 3.23 -18.71
CA HIS A 241 1.42 3.95 -19.71
C HIS A 241 -0.11 3.78 -19.57
N SER A 242 -0.59 2.72 -18.94
CA SER A 242 -2.04 2.55 -18.67
C SER A 242 -2.47 3.36 -17.46
N ILE A 243 -1.55 3.64 -16.54
CA ILE A 243 -1.78 4.47 -15.36
C ILE A 243 -1.73 5.96 -15.75
N GLU A 244 -0.82 6.35 -16.66
CA GLU A 244 -0.72 7.72 -17.17
C GLU A 244 -2.03 8.16 -17.84
N GLY A 245 -2.70 7.30 -18.61
CA GLY A 245 -3.98 7.60 -19.23
C GLY A 245 -5.12 7.86 -18.22
N TYR A 246 -5.02 7.31 -17.01
CA TYR A 246 -5.97 7.58 -15.93
C TYR A 246 -5.57 8.74 -15.02
N ALA A 247 -4.28 9.09 -14.97
CA ALA A 247 -3.78 10.21 -14.18
C ALA A 247 -3.96 11.58 -14.88
N GLU A 248 -4.07 11.61 -16.21
CA GLU A 248 -4.28 12.83 -16.99
C GLU A 248 -5.72 13.37 -16.92
N ASP A 249 -6.69 12.53 -16.51
CA ASP A 249 -8.10 12.91 -16.37
C ASP A 249 -8.45 13.45 -14.95
N TYR A 250 -7.44 13.74 -14.13
CA TYR A 250 -7.57 14.28 -12.76
C TYR A 250 -6.87 15.66 -12.58
#